data_480cf23471ddcfad9ae9b7e265c2bc6b
#
_entry.id   480cf23471ddcfad9ae9b7e265c2bc6b
#
_cell.length_a   1.000
_cell.length_b   1.000
_cell.length_c   1.000
_cell.angle_alpha   90.00
_cell.angle_beta   90.00
_cell.angle_gamma   90.00
#
_symmetry.space_group_name_H-M   'P 1'
#
loop_
_entity.id
_entity.type
_entity.pdbx_description
1 polymer ?
#
loop_
_entity_poly.entity_id
_entity_poly.type
_entity_poly.pdbx_seq_one_letter_code
_entity_poly.pdbx_strand_id
1 'polypeptide(L)'
;MKKITIKNTDLELSPMGMGCVNAGIKWDGGDAFRIFDAFLDMGGTVYDTARVYADWIPSEIGRSERVLGQWLRESGKRHDIILVSKGGHPDMTPADPDMHASRI
;
A
#
# COMPACT_ATOMS: atom_id res chain seq x y z
N MET A 1 -14.83 12.75 2.63
CA MET A 1 -15.47 11.78 1.72
C MET A 1 -16.55 10.99 2.44
N LYS A 2 -17.62 10.70 1.74
CA LYS A 2 -18.69 9.89 2.30
C LYS A 2 -18.26 8.42 2.32
N LYS A 3 -18.27 7.79 3.49
CA LYS A 3 -17.82 6.40 3.64
C LYS A 3 -18.86 5.39 3.19
N ILE A 4 -18.38 4.25 2.73
CA ILE A 4 -19.20 3.13 2.27
C ILE A 4 -18.94 1.95 3.19
N THR A 5 -20.00 1.37 3.76
CA THR A 5 -19.86 0.20 4.62
C THR A 5 -19.90 -1.08 3.78
N ILE A 6 -18.93 -1.95 3.99
CA ILE A 6 -18.92 -3.27 3.34
C ILE A 6 -19.96 -4.15 4.01
N LYS A 7 -20.86 -4.72 3.21
CA LYS A 7 -21.95 -5.58 3.68
C LYS A 7 -21.42 -6.73 4.52
N ASN A 8 -22.08 -6.98 5.66
CA ASN A 8 -21.73 -8.04 6.63
C ASN A 8 -20.39 -7.84 7.32
N THR A 9 -19.87 -6.61 7.34
CA THR A 9 -18.66 -6.25 8.08
C THR A 9 -18.87 -4.91 8.77
N ASP A 10 -17.96 -4.57 9.67
CA ASP A 10 -17.89 -3.24 10.30
C ASP A 10 -16.90 -2.32 9.59
N LEU A 11 -16.43 -2.71 8.40
CA LEU A 11 -15.48 -1.92 7.62
C LEU A 11 -16.18 -0.78 6.90
N GLU A 12 -15.70 0.43 7.13
CA GLU A 12 -16.13 1.63 6.43
C GLU A 12 -15.01 2.12 5.53
N LEU A 13 -15.25 2.13 4.22
CA LEU A 13 -14.26 2.51 3.22
C LEU A 13 -14.53 3.90 2.70
N SER A 14 -13.47 4.68 2.45
CA SER A 14 -13.62 5.86 1.61
C SER A 14 -13.96 5.42 0.18
N PRO A 15 -14.73 6.23 -0.59
CA PRO A 15 -15.09 5.86 -1.96
C PRO A 15 -13.91 5.83 -2.92
N MET A 16 -12.79 6.47 -2.53
CA MET A 16 -11.54 6.45 -3.29
C MET A 16 -10.45 5.78 -2.48
N GLY A 17 -9.56 5.07 -3.17
CA GLY A 17 -8.37 4.48 -2.58
C GLY A 17 -7.10 5.12 -3.11
N MET A 18 -6.07 5.17 -2.26
CA MET A 18 -4.74 5.62 -2.64
C MET A 18 -3.96 4.43 -3.20
N GLY A 19 -3.63 4.45 -4.48
CA GLY A 19 -2.75 3.44 -5.06
C GLY A 19 -1.30 3.74 -4.70
N CYS A 20 -0.62 2.77 -4.09
CA CYS A 20 0.73 2.96 -3.56
C CYS A 20 1.81 2.32 -4.44
N VAL A 21 1.53 2.07 -5.72
CA VAL A 21 2.49 1.45 -6.63
C VAL A 21 3.76 2.29 -6.79
N ASN A 22 3.65 3.60 -6.71
CA ASN A 22 4.79 4.52 -6.84
C ASN A 22 5.48 4.84 -5.52
N ALA A 23 4.96 4.36 -4.40
CA ALA A 23 5.62 4.55 -3.11
C ALA A 23 6.94 3.77 -3.11
N GLY A 24 8.02 4.47 -2.79
CA GLY A 24 9.37 3.92 -2.87
C GLY A 24 10.00 4.04 -4.26
N ILE A 25 9.29 4.62 -5.24
CA ILE A 25 9.80 4.88 -6.59
C ILE A 25 9.77 6.38 -6.85
N LYS A 26 8.59 6.89 -7.25
CA LYS A 26 8.43 8.33 -7.56
C LYS A 26 8.27 9.16 -6.30
N TRP A 27 7.70 8.60 -5.26
CA TRP A 27 7.58 9.26 -3.95
C TRP A 27 8.21 8.38 -2.89
N ASP A 28 9.17 8.93 -2.19
CA ASP A 28 9.90 8.22 -1.16
C ASP A 28 10.09 9.14 0.06
N GLY A 29 10.34 8.54 1.22
CA GLY A 29 10.58 9.27 2.46
C GLY A 29 9.51 10.33 2.74
N GLY A 30 9.96 11.55 3.02
CA GLY A 30 9.05 12.65 3.36
C GLY A 30 8.04 13.01 2.27
N ASP A 31 8.38 12.81 1.00
CA ASP A 31 7.44 13.06 -0.10
C ASP A 31 6.27 12.07 -0.06
N ALA A 32 6.56 10.79 0.17
CA ALA A 32 5.52 9.79 0.32
C ALA A 32 4.66 10.07 1.54
N PHE A 33 5.27 10.45 2.65
CA PHE A 33 4.54 10.75 3.88
C PHE A 33 3.59 11.92 3.71
N ARG A 34 4.00 12.96 2.99
CA ARG A 34 3.12 14.11 2.70
C ARG A 34 1.92 13.69 1.87
N ILE A 35 2.12 12.80 0.90
CA ILE A 35 1.03 12.29 0.05
C ILE A 35 0.05 11.46 0.89
N PHE A 36 0.56 10.60 1.74
CA PHE A 36 -0.29 9.77 2.62
C PHE A 36 -1.09 10.64 3.60
N ASP A 37 -0.45 11.64 4.19
CA ASP A 37 -1.11 12.56 5.11
C ASP A 37 -2.19 13.39 4.40
N ALA A 38 -1.90 13.87 3.20
CA ALA A 38 -2.84 14.68 2.42
C ALA A 38 -4.10 13.87 2.08
N PHE A 39 -3.93 12.61 1.69
CA PHE A 39 -5.08 11.76 1.39
C PHE A 39 -5.94 11.50 2.63
N LEU A 40 -5.30 11.23 3.76
CA LEU A 40 -6.02 11.02 5.01
C LEU A 40 -6.77 12.29 5.43
N ASP A 41 -6.14 13.47 5.28
CA ASP A 41 -6.77 14.75 5.60
C ASP A 41 -7.99 15.05 4.73
N MET A 42 -8.01 14.54 3.52
CA MET A 42 -9.18 14.65 2.63
C MET A 42 -10.30 13.67 2.98
N GLY A 43 -10.10 12.82 3.98
CA GLY A 43 -11.07 11.81 4.37
C GLY A 43 -10.88 10.46 3.71
N GLY A 44 -9.78 10.27 2.97
CA GLY A 44 -9.43 8.98 2.40
C GLY A 44 -8.95 8.01 3.48
N THR A 45 -9.37 6.77 3.40
CA THR A 45 -8.97 5.76 4.39
C THR A 45 -8.38 4.50 3.78
N VAL A 46 -8.58 4.25 2.49
CA VAL A 46 -8.13 3.02 1.84
C VAL A 46 -6.78 3.27 1.17
N TYR A 47 -5.78 2.48 1.57
CA TYR A 47 -4.44 2.51 0.99
C TYR A 47 -4.15 1.15 0.36
N ASP A 48 -3.91 1.13 -0.94
CA ASP A 48 -3.76 -0.10 -1.73
C ASP A 48 -2.29 -0.28 -2.11
N THR A 49 -1.68 -1.33 -1.60
CA THR A 49 -0.31 -1.71 -1.90
C THR A 49 -0.24 -3.18 -2.31
N ALA A 50 0.94 -3.68 -2.54
CA ALA A 50 1.19 -5.10 -2.80
C ALA A 50 2.63 -5.43 -2.42
N ARG A 51 2.86 -6.69 -2.07
CA ARG A 51 4.18 -7.19 -1.75
C ARG A 51 5.16 -6.96 -2.91
N VAL A 52 4.68 -7.07 -4.17
CA VAL A 52 5.52 -6.98 -5.37
C VAL A 52 5.76 -5.54 -5.83
N TYR A 53 5.04 -4.57 -5.31
CA TYR A 53 5.19 -3.19 -5.76
C TYR A 53 6.60 -2.67 -5.51
N ALA A 54 7.20 -2.12 -6.54
CA ALA A 54 8.58 -1.63 -6.60
C ALA A 54 9.65 -2.74 -6.58
N ASP A 55 9.29 -4.01 -6.69
CA ASP A 55 10.26 -5.11 -6.75
C ASP A 55 11.13 -5.07 -8.01
N TRP A 56 10.68 -4.36 -9.04
CA TRP A 56 11.49 -4.16 -10.26
C TRP A 56 12.64 -3.17 -10.06
N ILE A 57 12.70 -2.50 -8.95
CA ILE A 57 13.83 -1.64 -8.59
C ILE A 57 14.92 -2.54 -7.97
N PRO A 58 16.13 -2.56 -8.51
CA PRO A 58 17.16 -3.51 -8.08
C PRO A 58 17.87 -3.05 -6.80
N SER A 59 17.21 -3.03 -5.69
CA SER A 59 17.87 -2.74 -4.41
C SER A 59 17.14 -3.35 -3.23
N GLU A 60 15.83 -3.24 -3.19
CA GLU A 60 15.05 -3.70 -2.04
C GLU A 60 13.74 -4.30 -2.49
N ILE A 61 13.36 -5.38 -1.84
CA ILE A 61 12.08 -6.04 -2.06
C ILE A 61 11.04 -5.39 -1.17
N GLY A 62 9.83 -5.19 -1.70
CA GLY A 62 8.71 -4.68 -0.92
C GLY A 62 8.80 -3.20 -0.55
N ARG A 63 9.39 -2.37 -1.40
CA ARG A 63 9.60 -0.95 -1.09
C ARG A 63 8.30 -0.21 -0.80
N SER A 64 7.24 -0.47 -1.56
CA SER A 64 5.95 0.18 -1.33
C SER A 64 5.40 -0.13 0.07
N GLU A 65 5.40 -1.40 0.44
CA GLU A 65 4.94 -1.80 1.78
C GLU A 65 5.84 -1.25 2.88
N ARG A 66 7.15 -1.16 2.64
CA ARG A 66 8.10 -0.62 3.63
C ARG A 66 7.90 0.87 3.86
N VAL A 67 7.72 1.63 2.79
CA VAL A 67 7.50 3.07 2.90
C VAL A 67 6.19 3.36 3.63
N LEU A 68 5.13 2.65 3.25
CA LEU A 68 3.83 2.79 3.91
C LEU A 68 3.92 2.36 5.38
N GLY A 69 4.61 1.26 5.67
CA GLY A 69 4.82 0.78 7.04
C GLY A 69 5.60 1.76 7.90
N GLN A 70 6.62 2.40 7.35
CA GLN A 70 7.38 3.42 8.05
C GLN A 70 6.50 4.62 8.40
N TRP A 71 5.70 5.10 7.44
CA TRP A 71 4.76 6.18 7.72
C TRP A 71 3.78 5.82 8.83
N LEU A 72 3.25 4.60 8.82
CA LEU A 72 2.30 4.15 9.85
C LEU A 72 2.94 4.11 11.22
N ARG A 73 4.19 3.66 11.32
CA ARG A 73 4.93 3.65 12.61
C ARG A 73 5.18 5.05 13.13
N GLU A 74 5.59 5.96 12.25
CA GLU A 74 5.92 7.33 12.67
C GLU A 74 4.70 8.18 12.95
N SER A 75 3.62 7.98 12.19
CA SER A 75 2.39 8.78 12.33
C SER A 75 1.42 8.23 13.37
N GLY A 76 1.50 6.94 13.68
CA GLY A 76 0.52 6.29 14.56
C GLY A 76 -0.86 6.12 13.95
N LYS A 77 -0.99 6.17 12.64
CA LYS A 77 -2.29 6.23 11.95
C LYS A 77 -2.84 4.87 11.52
N ARG A 78 -2.22 3.75 11.94
CA ARG A 78 -2.64 2.42 11.47
C ARG A 78 -4.14 2.14 11.67
N HIS A 79 -4.71 2.60 12.79
CA HIS A 79 -6.12 2.38 13.10
C HIS A 79 -7.07 3.31 12.36
N ASP A 80 -6.55 4.34 11.71
CA ASP A 80 -7.35 5.31 10.96
C ASP A 80 -7.50 4.93 9.49
N ILE A 81 -6.81 3.87 9.05
CA ILE A 81 -6.81 3.47 7.65
C ILE A 81 -7.22 2.01 7.48
N ILE A 82 -7.60 1.70 6.25
CA ILE A 82 -7.82 0.33 5.79
C ILE A 82 -6.73 0.03 4.78
N LEU A 83 -5.96 -1.01 5.06
CA LEU A 83 -4.82 -1.40 4.25
C LEU A 83 -5.21 -2.60 3.38
N VAL A 84 -5.05 -2.45 2.08
CA VAL A 84 -5.24 -3.55 1.13
C VAL A 84 -3.87 -3.92 0.59
N SER A 85 -3.48 -5.16 0.76
CA SER A 85 -2.23 -5.67 0.19
C SER A 85 -2.50 -6.98 -0.53
N LYS A 86 -1.54 -7.39 -1.36
CA LYS A 86 -1.69 -8.54 -2.23
C LYS A 86 -0.40 -9.36 -2.22
N GLY A 87 -0.54 -10.69 -2.34
CA GLY A 87 0.59 -11.61 -2.44
C GLY A 87 0.41 -12.57 -3.60
N GLY A 88 1.36 -13.47 -3.76
CA GLY A 88 1.27 -14.54 -4.76
C GLY A 88 1.54 -14.14 -6.20
N HIS A 89 1.90 -12.89 -6.44
CA HIS A 89 2.22 -12.41 -7.78
C HIS A 89 3.59 -12.99 -8.22
N PRO A 90 3.78 -13.33 -9.51
CA PRO A 90 5.09 -13.73 -10.01
C PRO A 90 6.15 -12.67 -9.77
N ASP A 91 7.40 -13.09 -9.61
CA ASP A 91 8.51 -12.15 -9.52
C ASP A 91 8.61 -11.31 -10.77
N MET A 92 9.01 -10.05 -10.60
CA MET A 92 9.29 -9.16 -11.73
C MET A 92 10.70 -9.38 -12.27
N THR A 93 11.20 -10.63 -12.19
CA THR A 93 12.50 -11.02 -12.71
C THR A 93 12.32 -12.20 -13.65
N PRO A 94 13.23 -12.39 -14.63
CA PRO A 94 13.15 -13.53 -15.53
C PRO A 94 13.33 -14.89 -14.83
N ALA A 95 13.89 -14.91 -13.64
CA ALA A 95 14.16 -16.15 -12.91
C ALA A 95 12.92 -16.82 -12.36
N ASP A 96 11.84 -16.09 -12.21
CA ASP A 96 10.61 -16.62 -11.61
C ASP A 96 9.38 -15.99 -12.29
N PRO A 97 9.03 -16.50 -13.49
CA PRO A 97 7.92 -15.94 -14.26
C PRO A 97 6.55 -16.37 -13.74
N ASP A 98 6.49 -17.39 -12.88
CA ASP A 98 5.24 -17.97 -12.43
C ASP A 98 4.99 -17.67 -10.95
N MET A 99 3.70 -17.71 -10.59
CA MET A 99 3.29 -17.56 -9.21
C MET A 99 3.45 -18.89 -8.47
N HIS A 100 4.14 -18.88 -7.33
CA HIS A 100 4.38 -20.07 -6.51
C HIS A 100 3.62 -19.99 -5.18
N ALA A 101 3.21 -21.14 -4.66
CA ALA A 101 2.54 -21.21 -3.36
C ALA A 101 3.39 -20.62 -2.22
N SER A 102 4.70 -20.71 -2.31
CA SER A 102 5.61 -20.14 -1.32
C SER A 102 5.60 -18.61 -1.28
N ARG A 103 4.95 -17.95 -2.22
CA ARG A 103 4.80 -16.50 -2.26
C ARG A 103 3.52 -16.02 -1.59
N ILE A 104 2.65 -16.93 -1.29
CA ILE A 104 1.38 -16.65 -0.65
C ILE A 104 1.50 -16.85 0.85
#